data_f04d2377b83a75d8cdb9c11046179fce
#
_entry.id   f04d2377b83a75d8cdb9c11046179fce
#
_cell.length_a   1.000
_cell.length_b   1.000
_cell.length_c   1.000
_cell.angle_alpha   90.00
_cell.angle_beta   90.00
_cell.angle_gamma   90.00
#
_symmetry.space_group_name_H-M   'P 1'
#
loop_
_entity.id
_entity.type
_entity.pdbx_description
1 polymer ?
#
loop_
_entity_poly.entity_id
_entity_poly.type
_entity_poly.pdbx_seq_one_letter_code
_entity_poly.pdbx_strand_id
1 'polypeptide(L)'
;MNGFRMAVLIVLAALGASGCALSPQTIAVHPTVTVDPAALGAGRSLALEVVDKRSRREFGTRGGIYDSTATIGPEGDLTAGIHAAMAEALTSKGFRVQPAGAAADLGMRVDVEDISYAASGEPVVRSIEVASRIAAVIRKGDAEYTGRAQVRQTKDVFKAPEPAQNEALINGTIAQTLERLLRNNDLIEFLR
;
A
#
# COMPACT_ATOMS: atom_id res chain seq x y z
N MET A 1 6.71 -52.56 21.38
CA MET A 1 6.18 -52.28 20.03
C MET A 1 5.36 -50.98 19.91
N ASN A 2 4.78 -50.46 21.01
CA ASN A 2 3.93 -49.26 20.97
C ASN A 2 4.73 -47.93 20.91
N GLY A 3 5.92 -47.84 21.48
CA GLY A 3 6.74 -46.62 21.46
C GLY A 3 7.30 -46.26 20.08
N PHE A 4 7.63 -47.27 19.28
CA PHE A 4 8.14 -47.02 17.91
C PHE A 4 7.06 -46.51 16.97
N ARG A 5 5.81 -46.98 17.12
CA ARG A 5 4.66 -46.48 16.33
C ARG A 5 4.27 -45.07 16.69
N MET A 6 4.42 -44.68 17.96
CA MET A 6 4.12 -43.31 18.42
C MET A 6 5.19 -42.29 17.94
N ALA A 7 6.47 -42.69 17.94
CA ALA A 7 7.56 -41.87 17.41
C ALA A 7 7.44 -41.62 15.89
N VAL A 8 7.03 -42.63 15.12
CA VAL A 8 6.80 -42.49 13.67
C VAL A 8 5.62 -41.55 13.36
N LEU A 9 4.54 -41.59 14.17
CA LEU A 9 3.39 -40.68 14.01
C LEU A 9 3.76 -39.23 14.31
N ILE A 10 4.60 -38.95 15.30
CA ILE A 10 5.06 -37.60 15.64
C ILE A 10 5.98 -37.03 14.54
N VAL A 11 6.84 -37.84 13.94
CA VAL A 11 7.72 -37.43 12.85
C VAL A 11 6.91 -37.14 11.58
N LEU A 12 5.87 -37.93 11.26
CA LEU A 12 4.98 -37.64 10.13
C LEU A 12 4.16 -36.35 10.33
N ALA A 13 3.74 -36.04 11.56
CA ALA A 13 3.01 -34.81 11.88
C ALA A 13 3.91 -33.56 11.75
N ALA A 14 5.21 -33.68 12.08
CA ALA A 14 6.16 -32.56 11.91
C ALA A 14 6.53 -32.24 10.45
N LEU A 15 6.45 -33.22 9.54
CA LEU A 15 6.69 -33.03 8.12
C LEU A 15 5.52 -32.34 7.38
N GLY A 16 4.32 -32.32 7.96
CA GLY A 16 3.16 -31.63 7.39
C GLY A 16 3.15 -30.10 7.58
N ALA A 17 4.03 -29.55 8.41
CA ALA A 17 4.05 -28.11 8.72
C ALA A 17 4.90 -27.26 7.75
N SER A 18 5.60 -27.86 6.78
CA SER A 18 6.44 -27.13 5.82
C SER A 18 5.67 -26.56 4.60
N GLY A 19 4.34 -26.66 4.57
CA GLY A 19 3.49 -26.14 3.50
C GLY A 19 3.32 -24.62 3.47
N CYS A 20 3.85 -23.87 4.46
CA CYS A 20 3.58 -22.44 4.63
C CYS A 20 4.25 -21.50 3.59
N ALA A 21 5.17 -21.98 2.77
CA ALA A 21 5.85 -21.11 1.78
C ALA A 21 4.96 -20.69 0.59
N LEU A 22 3.80 -21.28 0.44
CA LEU A 22 2.88 -21.11 -0.71
C LEU A 22 1.49 -20.63 -0.30
N SER A 23 1.25 -20.36 0.97
CA SER A 23 -0.02 -19.81 1.45
C SER A 23 -0.17 -18.34 1.05
N PRO A 24 -1.41 -17.85 0.89
CA PRO A 24 -1.67 -16.43 0.70
C PRO A 24 -0.99 -15.58 1.80
N GLN A 25 -0.52 -14.40 1.40
CA GLN A 25 0.02 -13.42 2.35
C GLN A 25 -0.91 -12.23 2.45
N THR A 26 -1.17 -11.78 3.66
CA THR A 26 -1.85 -10.52 3.95
C THR A 26 -0.84 -9.47 4.37
N ILE A 27 -1.04 -8.24 3.93
CA ILE A 27 -0.17 -7.09 4.14
C ILE A 27 -0.94 -6.02 4.89
N ALA A 28 -0.44 -5.62 6.04
CA ALA A 28 -0.94 -4.46 6.75
C ALA A 28 -0.54 -3.18 6.00
N VAL A 29 -1.53 -2.39 5.54
CA VAL A 29 -1.26 -1.17 4.76
C VAL A 29 -1.15 0.02 5.71
N HIS A 30 0.10 0.39 6.05
CA HIS A 30 0.47 1.50 6.92
C HIS A 30 1.67 2.27 6.34
N PRO A 31 1.49 2.97 5.19
CA PRO A 31 2.58 3.71 4.58
C PRO A 31 3.00 4.88 5.47
N THR A 32 4.32 5.09 5.61
CA THR A 32 4.87 6.26 6.31
C THR A 32 5.27 7.31 5.28
N VAL A 33 4.50 8.40 5.20
CA VAL A 33 4.70 9.48 4.23
C VAL A 33 5.56 10.58 4.83
N THR A 34 6.70 10.85 4.21
CA THR A 34 7.61 11.91 4.64
C THR A 34 7.42 13.16 3.78
N VAL A 35 7.04 14.24 4.40
CA VAL A 35 6.90 15.55 3.75
C VAL A 35 7.64 16.63 4.55
N ASP A 36 8.20 17.61 3.85
CA ASP A 36 8.74 18.78 4.51
C ASP A 36 7.61 19.56 5.18
N PRO A 37 7.71 19.89 6.49
CA PRO A 37 6.75 20.74 7.16
C PRO A 37 6.64 22.08 6.45
N ALA A 38 5.43 22.55 6.25
CA ALA A 38 5.19 23.82 5.57
C ALA A 38 3.87 24.43 6.03
N ALA A 39 3.79 25.75 6.00
CA ALA A 39 2.55 26.47 6.30
C ALA A 39 1.62 26.60 5.08
N LEU A 40 1.64 25.60 4.18
CA LEU A 40 0.83 25.61 2.96
C LEU A 40 -0.66 25.74 3.24
N GLY A 41 -1.14 25.00 4.25
CA GLY A 41 -2.54 25.03 4.68
C GLY A 41 -2.95 26.33 5.39
N ALA A 42 -2.00 27.03 6.00
CA ALA A 42 -2.25 28.23 6.80
C ALA A 42 -3.42 28.09 7.81
N GLY A 43 -3.62 26.90 8.34
CA GLY A 43 -4.69 26.56 9.27
C GLY A 43 -6.07 26.34 8.62
N ARG A 44 -6.18 26.34 7.28
CA ARG A 44 -7.45 26.02 6.61
C ARG A 44 -7.89 24.60 6.89
N SER A 45 -9.19 24.39 6.90
CA SER A 45 -9.81 23.08 7.05
C SER A 45 -9.80 22.33 5.70
N LEU A 46 -9.55 21.02 5.77
CA LEU A 46 -9.55 20.13 4.59
C LEU A 46 -10.27 18.84 4.94
N ALA A 47 -11.40 18.57 4.27
CA ALA A 47 -12.11 17.31 4.39
C ALA A 47 -11.41 16.26 3.51
N LEU A 48 -10.93 15.16 4.14
CA LEU A 48 -10.18 14.10 3.48
C LEU A 48 -11.04 12.83 3.34
N GLU A 49 -11.07 12.29 2.13
CA GLU A 49 -11.66 11.00 1.79
C GLU A 49 -10.62 10.12 1.08
N VAL A 50 -10.59 8.83 1.37
CA VAL A 50 -9.79 7.86 0.61
C VAL A 50 -10.71 6.78 0.07
N VAL A 51 -10.61 6.50 -1.23
CA VAL A 51 -11.47 5.55 -1.94
C VAL A 51 -10.61 4.50 -2.64
N ASP A 52 -10.90 3.22 -2.41
CA ASP A 52 -10.31 2.12 -3.16
C ASP A 52 -11.05 1.94 -4.49
N LYS A 53 -10.40 2.30 -5.59
CA LYS A 53 -10.91 2.15 -6.97
C LYS A 53 -10.24 1.02 -7.74
N ARG A 54 -9.44 0.20 -7.07
CA ARG A 54 -8.78 -0.93 -7.72
C ARG A 54 -9.82 -1.93 -8.23
N SER A 55 -9.55 -2.53 -9.37
CA SER A 55 -10.41 -3.56 -9.95
C SER A 55 -10.23 -4.94 -9.28
N ARG A 56 -9.13 -5.16 -8.55
CA ARG A 56 -8.79 -6.42 -7.88
C ARG A 56 -8.50 -6.17 -6.40
N ARG A 57 -8.95 -7.08 -5.53
CA ARG A 57 -8.66 -7.00 -4.09
C ARG A 57 -7.21 -7.31 -3.79
N GLU A 58 -6.67 -8.36 -4.41
CA GLU A 58 -5.28 -8.75 -4.25
C GLU A 58 -4.36 -7.77 -4.97
N PHE A 59 -3.15 -7.61 -4.44
CA PHE A 59 -2.08 -6.88 -5.11
C PHE A 59 -1.48 -7.72 -6.26
N GLY A 60 -1.46 -9.04 -6.12
CA GLY A 60 -0.93 -9.96 -7.11
C GLY A 60 -0.58 -11.31 -6.53
N THR A 61 0.47 -11.93 -7.07
CA THR A 61 0.93 -13.25 -6.63
C THR A 61 2.44 -13.26 -6.44
N ARG A 62 2.91 -14.17 -5.59
CA ARG A 62 4.34 -14.36 -5.31
C ARG A 62 5.08 -15.17 -6.36
N GLY A 63 4.39 -15.52 -7.46
CA GLY A 63 4.93 -16.27 -8.58
C GLY A 63 5.25 -17.75 -8.26
N GLY A 64 5.73 -18.45 -9.28
CA GLY A 64 6.12 -19.86 -9.19
C GLY A 64 5.02 -20.82 -9.64
N ILE A 65 5.24 -22.13 -9.43
CA ILE A 65 4.31 -23.19 -9.89
C ILE A 65 2.95 -23.17 -9.17
N TYR A 66 2.85 -22.48 -8.04
CA TYR A 66 1.62 -22.33 -7.24
C TYR A 66 1.08 -20.89 -7.29
N ASP A 67 1.32 -20.19 -8.40
CA ASP A 67 0.96 -18.79 -8.59
C ASP A 67 -0.50 -18.51 -8.23
N SER A 68 -1.43 -19.36 -8.65
CA SER A 68 -2.87 -19.20 -8.39
C SER A 68 -3.26 -19.20 -6.88
N THR A 69 -2.45 -19.80 -6.01
CA THR A 69 -2.72 -19.89 -4.57
C THR A 69 -1.80 -19.01 -3.73
N ALA A 70 -0.66 -18.60 -4.29
CA ALA A 70 0.34 -17.77 -3.62
C ALA A 70 0.00 -16.27 -3.73
N THR A 71 -1.23 -15.88 -3.47
CA THR A 71 -1.70 -14.50 -3.57
C THR A 71 -1.09 -13.61 -2.48
N ILE A 72 -1.03 -12.32 -2.77
CA ILE A 72 -0.65 -11.27 -1.81
C ILE A 72 -1.70 -10.16 -1.89
N GLY A 73 -2.25 -9.76 -0.75
CA GLY A 73 -3.34 -8.79 -0.69
C GLY A 73 -3.35 -8.02 0.63
N PRO A 74 -4.22 -7.01 0.76
CA PRO A 74 -4.30 -6.21 1.98
C PRO A 74 -4.91 -7.01 3.14
N GLU A 75 -4.44 -6.74 4.35
CA GLU A 75 -5.10 -7.12 5.58
C GLU A 75 -6.23 -6.11 5.86
N GLY A 76 -7.47 -6.54 5.67
CA GLY A 76 -8.63 -5.68 5.91
C GLY A 76 -8.78 -4.52 4.92
N ASP A 77 -9.16 -3.35 5.44
CA ASP A 77 -9.39 -2.13 4.67
C ASP A 77 -8.11 -1.30 4.52
N LEU A 78 -7.56 -1.28 3.31
CA LEU A 78 -6.35 -0.51 3.01
C LEU A 78 -6.56 1.01 3.06
N THR A 79 -7.83 1.48 2.92
CA THR A 79 -8.10 2.92 2.87
C THR A 79 -7.83 3.59 4.20
N ALA A 80 -8.02 2.89 5.31
CA ALA A 80 -7.78 3.40 6.66
C ALA A 80 -6.31 3.78 6.89
N GLY A 81 -5.38 2.90 6.50
CA GLY A 81 -3.94 3.17 6.62
C GLY A 81 -3.46 4.31 5.72
N ILE A 82 -3.95 4.35 4.47
CA ILE A 82 -3.64 5.44 3.53
C ILE A 82 -4.23 6.77 4.02
N HIS A 83 -5.46 6.74 4.56
CA HIS A 83 -6.08 7.93 5.15
C HIS A 83 -5.25 8.48 6.32
N ALA A 84 -4.82 7.63 7.24
CA ALA A 84 -4.00 8.05 8.38
C ALA A 84 -2.70 8.72 7.92
N ALA A 85 -1.99 8.11 6.97
CA ALA A 85 -0.75 8.65 6.42
C ALA A 85 -0.95 9.99 5.70
N MET A 86 -2.01 10.13 4.91
CA MET A 86 -2.34 11.38 4.24
C MET A 86 -2.76 12.47 5.22
N ALA A 87 -3.55 12.13 6.25
CA ALA A 87 -3.97 13.08 7.28
C ALA A 87 -2.78 13.64 8.04
N GLU A 88 -1.81 12.80 8.41
CA GLU A 88 -0.56 13.21 9.06
C GLU A 88 0.27 14.13 8.15
N ALA A 89 0.46 13.75 6.89
CA ALA A 89 1.21 14.54 5.92
C ALA A 89 0.56 15.91 5.66
N LEU A 90 -0.76 15.98 5.51
CA LEU A 90 -1.49 17.23 5.32
C LEU A 90 -1.47 18.11 6.57
N THR A 91 -1.53 17.50 7.76
CA THR A 91 -1.38 18.23 9.04
C THR A 91 0.01 18.83 9.14
N SER A 92 1.07 18.11 8.78
CA SER A 92 2.45 18.62 8.70
C SER A 92 2.60 19.77 7.70
N LYS A 93 1.73 19.83 6.69
CA LYS A 93 1.65 20.96 5.74
C LYS A 93 0.74 22.11 6.22
N GLY A 94 0.26 22.09 7.45
CA GLY A 94 -0.48 23.16 8.10
C GLY A 94 -1.99 23.18 7.84
N PHE A 95 -2.58 22.07 7.37
CA PHE A 95 -4.03 21.92 7.26
C PHE A 95 -4.64 21.35 8.54
N ARG A 96 -5.89 21.71 8.81
CA ARG A 96 -6.73 21.05 9.81
C ARG A 96 -7.57 19.99 9.10
N VAL A 97 -7.11 18.74 9.15
CA VAL A 97 -7.79 17.63 8.47
C VAL A 97 -9.10 17.28 9.17
N GLN A 98 -10.17 17.14 8.40
CA GLN A 98 -11.53 16.82 8.83
C GLN A 98 -11.99 15.51 8.16
N PRO A 99 -12.94 14.78 8.76
CA PRO A 99 -13.55 13.62 8.13
C PRO A 99 -14.24 13.98 6.80
N ALA A 100 -14.39 12.98 5.94
CA ALA A 100 -15.16 13.09 4.70
C ALA A 100 -16.58 13.61 4.95
N GLY A 101 -17.05 14.54 4.10
CA GLY A 101 -18.37 15.15 4.22
C GLY A 101 -18.49 16.26 5.26
N ALA A 102 -17.45 16.54 6.05
CA ALA A 102 -17.45 17.70 6.94
C ALA A 102 -17.39 19.01 6.13
N ALA A 103 -18.00 20.07 6.68
CA ALA A 103 -17.85 21.41 6.11
C ALA A 103 -16.40 21.87 6.27
N ALA A 104 -15.73 22.14 5.15
CA ALA A 104 -14.33 22.51 5.11
C ALA A 104 -14.05 23.49 3.99
N ASP A 105 -12.92 24.23 4.11
CA ASP A 105 -12.46 25.15 3.07
C ASP A 105 -12.06 24.46 1.78
N LEU A 106 -11.58 23.20 1.91
CA LEU A 106 -11.14 22.34 0.84
C LEU A 106 -11.69 20.92 1.02
N GLY A 107 -12.02 20.27 -0.09
CA GLY A 107 -12.25 18.81 -0.12
C GLY A 107 -11.11 18.12 -0.86
N MET A 108 -10.59 17.02 -0.33
CA MET A 108 -9.62 16.18 -1.02
C MET A 108 -10.10 14.73 -1.00
N ARG A 109 -10.28 14.15 -2.18
CA ARG A 109 -10.50 12.72 -2.34
C ARG A 109 -9.25 12.08 -2.94
N VAL A 110 -8.73 11.07 -2.28
CA VAL A 110 -7.60 10.26 -2.72
C VAL A 110 -8.14 8.95 -3.29
N ASP A 111 -7.99 8.76 -4.58
CA ASP A 111 -8.43 7.57 -5.31
C ASP A 111 -7.25 6.61 -5.46
N VAL A 112 -7.30 5.45 -4.83
CA VAL A 112 -6.31 4.37 -5.02
C VAL A 112 -6.69 3.62 -6.29
N GLU A 113 -6.03 3.94 -7.42
CA GLU A 113 -6.37 3.40 -8.73
C GLU A 113 -5.75 2.01 -8.97
N ASP A 114 -4.53 1.79 -8.49
CA ASP A 114 -3.82 0.51 -8.63
C ASP A 114 -2.76 0.35 -7.54
N ILE A 115 -2.63 -0.86 -7.03
CA ILE A 115 -1.49 -1.37 -6.29
C ILE A 115 -1.25 -2.78 -6.81
N SER A 116 -0.09 -3.02 -7.41
CA SER A 116 0.24 -4.30 -8.01
C SER A 116 1.56 -4.85 -7.52
N TYR A 117 1.62 -6.16 -7.39
CA TYR A 117 2.80 -6.93 -7.02
C TYR A 117 2.97 -8.06 -8.03
N ALA A 118 4.14 -8.18 -8.61
CA ALA A 118 4.49 -9.25 -9.54
C ALA A 118 5.86 -9.82 -9.19
N ALA A 119 5.96 -11.14 -9.17
CA ALA A 119 7.21 -11.87 -9.03
C ALA A 119 7.49 -12.63 -10.34
N SER A 120 8.64 -12.39 -10.93
CA SER A 120 9.09 -13.02 -12.18
C SER A 120 10.52 -13.54 -12.04
N GLY A 121 11.01 -14.26 -13.05
CA GLY A 121 12.39 -14.75 -13.13
C GLY A 121 12.55 -16.22 -12.76
N GLU A 122 13.80 -16.67 -12.79
CA GLU A 122 14.21 -18.05 -12.55
C GLU A 122 14.25 -18.39 -11.04
N PRO A 123 14.26 -19.69 -10.66
CA PRO A 123 14.27 -20.11 -9.26
C PRO A 123 15.42 -19.53 -8.41
N VAL A 124 16.56 -19.21 -9.04
CA VAL A 124 17.77 -18.71 -8.35
C VAL A 124 17.75 -17.20 -8.20
N VAL A 125 17.24 -16.46 -9.19
CA VAL A 125 17.12 -14.99 -9.14
C VAL A 125 15.72 -14.61 -9.56
N ARG A 126 14.99 -13.97 -8.66
CA ARG A 126 13.64 -13.46 -8.92
C ARG A 126 13.67 -11.94 -8.90
N SER A 127 12.91 -11.34 -9.80
CA SER A 127 12.64 -9.92 -9.81
C SER A 127 11.25 -9.67 -9.25
N ILE A 128 11.17 -8.85 -8.21
CA ILE A 128 9.92 -8.40 -7.62
C ILE A 128 9.63 -7.01 -8.13
N GLU A 129 8.50 -6.83 -8.76
CA GLU A 129 8.00 -5.52 -9.17
C GLU A 129 6.80 -5.15 -8.32
N VAL A 130 6.82 -3.96 -7.71
CA VAL A 130 5.66 -3.35 -7.04
C VAL A 130 5.38 -2.02 -7.69
N ALA A 131 4.14 -1.79 -8.06
CA ALA A 131 3.70 -0.50 -8.58
C ALA A 131 2.49 0.01 -7.79
N SER A 132 2.39 1.34 -7.67
CA SER A 132 1.25 2.02 -7.08
C SER A 132 0.87 3.23 -7.93
N ARG A 133 -0.44 3.43 -8.19
CA ARG A 133 -1.00 4.58 -8.89
C ARG A 133 -2.13 5.15 -8.06
N ILE A 134 -2.01 6.44 -7.74
CA ILE A 134 -2.95 7.16 -6.88
C ILE A 134 -3.28 8.50 -7.54
N ALA A 135 -4.54 8.89 -7.50
CA ALA A 135 -5.00 10.21 -7.89
C ALA A 135 -5.51 10.99 -6.67
N ALA A 136 -5.42 12.32 -6.72
CA ALA A 136 -6.11 13.21 -5.79
C ALA A 136 -7.01 14.14 -6.57
N VAL A 137 -8.27 14.21 -6.17
CA VAL A 137 -9.25 15.18 -6.65
C VAL A 137 -9.46 16.20 -5.55
N ILE A 138 -9.13 17.46 -5.81
CA ILE A 138 -9.24 18.55 -4.85
C ILE A 138 -10.29 19.52 -5.30
N ARG A 139 -11.16 19.95 -4.37
CA ARG A 139 -12.21 20.95 -4.59
C ARG A 139 -12.00 22.15 -3.69
N LYS A 140 -12.19 23.34 -4.30
CA LYS A 140 -12.13 24.64 -3.63
C LYS A 140 -13.26 25.52 -4.17
N GLY A 141 -14.39 25.60 -3.46
CA GLY A 141 -15.61 26.16 -4.04
C GLY A 141 -16.04 25.39 -5.28
N ASP A 142 -16.22 26.09 -6.40
CA ASP A 142 -16.59 25.51 -7.70
C ASP A 142 -15.38 25.00 -8.51
N ALA A 143 -14.17 25.28 -8.07
CA ALA A 143 -12.96 24.84 -8.75
C ALA A 143 -12.56 23.42 -8.34
N GLU A 144 -12.13 22.62 -9.33
CA GLU A 144 -11.64 21.27 -9.13
C GLU A 144 -10.28 21.08 -9.83
N TYR A 145 -9.36 20.38 -9.15
CA TYR A 145 -8.08 19.95 -9.70
C TYR A 145 -7.91 18.46 -9.50
N THR A 146 -7.39 17.77 -10.51
CA THR A 146 -7.03 16.34 -10.41
C THR A 146 -5.55 16.13 -10.70
N GLY A 147 -4.81 15.66 -9.70
CA GLY A 147 -3.43 15.23 -9.84
C GLY A 147 -3.30 13.72 -9.78
N ARG A 148 -2.29 13.15 -10.45
CA ARG A 148 -1.95 11.72 -10.39
C ARG A 148 -0.48 11.52 -10.15
N ALA A 149 -0.16 10.46 -9.41
CA ALA A 149 1.20 9.97 -9.24
C ALA A 149 1.25 8.45 -9.41
N GLN A 150 2.37 7.98 -9.93
CA GLN A 150 2.67 6.56 -10.05
C GLN A 150 4.13 6.34 -9.68
N VAL A 151 4.37 5.29 -8.88
CA VAL A 151 5.71 4.78 -8.58
C VAL A 151 5.74 3.31 -8.93
N ARG A 152 6.88 2.88 -9.45
CA ARG A 152 7.21 1.49 -9.70
C ARG A 152 8.59 1.22 -9.12
N GLN A 153 8.71 0.15 -8.34
CA GLN A 153 9.97 -0.33 -7.79
C GLN A 153 10.22 -1.75 -8.27
N THR A 154 11.45 -2.03 -8.64
CA THR A 154 11.90 -3.38 -8.99
C THR A 154 13.05 -3.76 -8.06
N LYS A 155 13.01 -4.98 -7.52
CA LYS A 155 14.04 -5.50 -6.62
C LYS A 155 14.36 -6.94 -6.99
N ASP A 156 15.62 -7.21 -7.30
CA ASP A 156 16.10 -8.56 -7.51
C ASP A 156 16.39 -9.24 -6.16
N VAL A 157 15.95 -10.49 -6.04
CA VAL A 157 16.07 -11.28 -4.82
C VAL A 157 16.51 -12.71 -5.16
N PHE A 158 17.39 -13.27 -4.33
CA PHE A 158 17.86 -14.66 -4.47
C PHE A 158 16.95 -15.67 -3.78
N LYS A 159 16.06 -15.21 -2.92
CA LYS A 159 15.09 -16.00 -2.15
C LYS A 159 13.74 -15.30 -2.20
N ALA A 160 12.65 -16.06 -2.17
CA ALA A 160 11.32 -15.49 -2.03
C ALA A 160 11.25 -14.61 -0.77
N PRO A 161 10.79 -13.35 -0.87
CA PRO A 161 10.76 -12.44 0.28
C PRO A 161 9.84 -12.96 1.38
N GLU A 162 10.27 -12.75 2.61
CA GLU A 162 9.45 -13.01 3.80
C GLU A 162 8.28 -11.99 3.85
N PRO A 163 7.18 -12.30 4.58
CA PRO A 163 6.02 -11.42 4.65
C PRO A 163 6.36 -9.97 5.02
N ALA A 164 7.20 -9.74 6.02
CA ALA A 164 7.64 -8.41 6.44
C ALA A 164 8.41 -7.64 5.35
N GLN A 165 9.17 -8.34 4.49
CA GLN A 165 9.88 -7.70 3.38
C GLN A 165 8.91 -7.26 2.28
N ASN A 166 7.90 -8.08 1.98
CA ASN A 166 6.84 -7.71 1.04
C ASN A 166 6.02 -6.53 1.56
N GLU A 167 5.68 -6.54 2.84
CA GLU A 167 4.99 -5.45 3.52
C GLU A 167 5.76 -4.14 3.43
N ALA A 168 7.04 -4.15 3.77
CA ALA A 168 7.90 -2.98 3.68
C ALA A 168 8.01 -2.45 2.24
N LEU A 169 8.11 -3.34 1.23
CA LEU A 169 8.20 -2.95 -0.17
C LEU A 169 6.89 -2.32 -0.68
N ILE A 170 5.74 -2.91 -0.35
CA ILE A 170 4.43 -2.41 -0.75
C ILE A 170 4.15 -1.06 -0.06
N ASN A 171 4.31 -0.98 1.26
CA ASN A 171 4.10 0.26 2.01
C ASN A 171 5.05 1.38 1.55
N GLY A 172 6.32 1.05 1.29
CA GLY A 172 7.30 1.99 0.76
C GLY A 172 6.93 2.51 -0.63
N THR A 173 6.38 1.66 -1.51
CA THR A 173 5.93 2.07 -2.85
C THR A 173 4.69 2.99 -2.76
N ILE A 174 3.74 2.67 -1.89
CA ILE A 174 2.56 3.52 -1.63
C ILE A 174 3.01 4.87 -1.06
N ALA A 175 3.89 4.89 -0.05
CA ALA A 175 4.42 6.10 0.57
C ALA A 175 5.06 7.03 -0.47
N GLN A 176 5.97 6.50 -1.30
CA GLN A 176 6.61 7.27 -2.37
C GLN A 176 5.61 7.82 -3.40
N THR A 177 4.51 7.08 -3.68
CA THR A 177 3.47 7.56 -4.58
C THR A 177 2.73 8.75 -3.97
N LEU A 178 2.37 8.68 -2.68
CA LEU A 178 1.73 9.76 -1.93
C LEU A 178 2.66 10.99 -1.81
N GLU A 179 3.95 10.76 -1.52
CA GLU A 179 4.95 11.82 -1.48
C GLU A 179 5.11 12.54 -2.83
N ARG A 180 5.18 11.76 -3.93
CA ARG A 180 5.24 12.32 -5.28
C ARG A 180 4.02 13.15 -5.61
N LEU A 181 2.84 12.69 -5.19
CA LEU A 181 1.58 13.43 -5.35
C LEU A 181 1.62 14.76 -4.59
N LEU A 182 2.05 14.74 -3.31
CA LEU A 182 2.15 15.92 -2.45
C LEU A 182 3.30 16.89 -2.80
N ARG A 183 4.24 16.47 -3.67
CA ARG A 183 5.30 17.32 -4.24
C ARG A 183 4.95 17.88 -5.62
N ASN A 184 3.79 17.54 -6.18
CA ASN A 184 3.35 18.07 -7.47
C ASN A 184 3.10 19.57 -7.33
N ASN A 185 3.78 20.39 -8.15
CA ASN A 185 3.71 21.84 -8.07
C ASN A 185 2.31 22.38 -8.36
N ASP A 186 1.61 21.84 -9.34
CA ASP A 186 0.26 22.27 -9.69
C ASP A 186 -0.74 21.98 -8.57
N LEU A 187 -0.57 20.80 -7.92
CA LEU A 187 -1.35 20.44 -6.72
C LEU A 187 -1.06 21.40 -5.57
N ILE A 188 0.21 21.73 -5.33
CA ILE A 188 0.62 22.68 -4.28
C ILE A 188 0.04 24.06 -4.55
N GLU A 189 0.10 24.52 -5.81
CA GLU A 189 -0.44 25.81 -6.22
C GLU A 189 -1.96 25.87 -6.01
N PHE A 190 -2.68 24.83 -6.40
CA PHE A 190 -4.13 24.74 -6.20
C PHE A 190 -4.53 24.73 -4.72
N LEU A 191 -3.71 24.09 -3.88
CA LEU A 191 -3.90 24.05 -2.42
C LEU A 191 -3.61 25.38 -1.72
N ARG A 192 -2.95 26.34 -2.35
CA ARG A 192 -2.72 27.71 -1.81
C ARG A 192 -3.98 28.55 -1.95
#